data_3829eaad1c37a687537ba6d43be530f9
#
_entry.id   3829eaad1c37a687537ba6d43be530f9
#
_cell.length_a   1.000
_cell.length_b   1.000
_cell.length_c   1.000
_cell.angle_alpha   90.00
_cell.angle_beta   90.00
_cell.angle_gamma   90.00
#
_symmetry.space_group_name_H-M   'P 1'
#
loop_
_entity.id
_entity.type
_entity.pdbx_description
1 polymer ?
#
loop_
_entity_poly.entity_id
_entity_poly.type
_entity_poly.pdbx_seq_one_letter_code
_entity_poly.pdbx_strand_id
1 'polypeptide(L)'
;MAITSQNLNGNGDVDYVFTFPSIKIEDVKVEVNGSQKTITTDYVINDYSPVSGGKVNFVTSVGNPLISTDTVRIFRDTDVDSIRLAYQAGSSIKATQLNDNNKQLLYFLQEVENRNEQMTFIGSEPPSDPRLGAIWFQPELGRLFV
;
A
#
# COMPACT_ATOMS: atom_id res chain seq x y z
N MET A 1 -10.04 -10.87 1.80
CA MET A 1 -9.52 -9.52 2.05
C MET A 1 -8.92 -8.95 0.77
N ALA A 2 -9.08 -7.64 0.52
CA ALA A 2 -8.47 -6.99 -0.64
C ALA A 2 -6.97 -6.78 -0.41
N ILE A 3 -6.14 -7.07 -1.41
CA ILE A 3 -4.71 -6.78 -1.35
C ILE A 3 -4.53 -5.27 -1.54
N THR A 4 -3.91 -4.60 -0.56
CA THR A 4 -3.59 -3.17 -0.62
C THR A 4 -2.10 -2.90 -0.48
N SER A 5 -1.32 -3.94 -0.17
CA SER A 5 0.14 -3.86 -0.06
C SER A 5 0.79 -5.21 -0.38
N GLN A 6 2.04 -5.16 -0.80
CA GLN A 6 2.90 -6.33 -1.02
C GLN A 6 4.27 -6.06 -0.41
N ASN A 7 4.77 -7.03 0.35
CA ASN A 7 6.12 -7.03 0.90
C ASN A 7 6.98 -8.00 0.07
N LEU A 8 8.09 -7.51 -0.42
CA LEU A 8 9.02 -8.22 -1.29
C LEU A 8 10.43 -8.09 -0.73
N ASN A 9 11.30 -9.03 -1.03
CA ASN A 9 12.72 -8.92 -0.72
C ASN A 9 13.49 -8.48 -1.97
N GLY A 10 14.59 -7.81 -1.76
CA GLY A 10 15.53 -7.53 -2.84
C GLY A 10 15.99 -8.84 -3.48
N ASN A 11 16.03 -8.88 -4.79
CA ASN A 11 16.32 -10.11 -5.57
C ASN A 11 17.45 -9.91 -6.59
N GLY A 12 18.14 -8.79 -6.51
CA GLY A 12 19.16 -8.41 -7.51
C GLY A 12 18.56 -7.84 -8.80
N ASP A 13 17.25 -7.66 -8.85
CA ASP A 13 16.53 -7.03 -9.96
C ASP A 13 16.23 -5.57 -9.66
N VAL A 14 15.83 -4.87 -10.70
CA VAL A 14 15.43 -3.46 -10.65
C VAL A 14 13.90 -3.30 -10.69
N ASP A 15 13.20 -4.36 -11.08
CA ASP A 15 11.76 -4.39 -11.33
C ASP A 15 11.01 -5.18 -10.24
N TYR A 16 10.00 -4.57 -9.65
CA TYR A 16 9.15 -5.16 -8.62
C TYR A 16 7.69 -5.05 -9.00
N VAL A 17 7.05 -6.19 -9.28
CA VAL A 17 5.65 -6.25 -9.72
C VAL A 17 4.71 -6.13 -8.54
N PHE A 18 3.65 -5.32 -8.67
CA PHE A 18 2.53 -5.29 -7.75
C PHE A 18 1.21 -5.52 -8.50
N THR A 19 0.24 -6.13 -7.82
CA THR A 19 -1.00 -6.65 -8.44
C THR A 19 -2.28 -6.06 -7.87
N PHE A 20 -2.19 -5.11 -6.94
CA PHE A 20 -3.37 -4.47 -6.37
C PHE A 20 -3.86 -3.28 -7.21
N PRO A 21 -5.19 -3.03 -7.26
CA PRO A 21 -5.74 -1.88 -7.97
C PRO A 21 -5.50 -0.56 -7.23
N SER A 22 -5.42 0.54 -7.96
CA SER A 22 -5.36 1.90 -7.41
C SER A 22 -6.14 2.87 -8.30
N ILE A 23 -6.49 4.05 -7.78
CA ILE A 23 -7.26 5.03 -8.56
C ILE A 23 -6.35 5.78 -9.52
N LYS A 24 -5.18 6.19 -9.03
CA LYS A 24 -4.17 6.91 -9.79
C LYS A 24 -2.78 6.37 -9.44
N ILE A 25 -1.81 6.62 -10.29
CA ILE A 25 -0.44 6.11 -10.15
C ILE A 25 0.23 6.68 -8.88
N GLU A 26 -0.10 7.91 -8.51
CA GLU A 26 0.41 8.61 -7.34
C GLU A 26 -0.06 8.00 -6.01
N ASP A 27 -1.14 7.22 -6.02
CA ASP A 27 -1.62 6.48 -4.84
C ASP A 27 -0.74 5.27 -4.51
N VAL A 28 0.13 4.85 -5.44
CA VAL A 28 1.08 3.76 -5.21
C VAL A 28 2.35 4.31 -4.56
N LYS A 29 2.60 3.89 -3.34
CA LYS A 29 3.75 4.29 -2.53
C LYS A 29 4.72 3.12 -2.38
N VAL A 30 6.00 3.46 -2.21
CA VAL A 30 7.08 2.48 -2.07
C VAL A 30 7.95 2.84 -0.85
N GLU A 31 8.25 1.82 -0.05
CA GLU A 31 9.23 1.89 1.03
C GLU A 31 10.34 0.87 0.75
N VAL A 32 11.57 1.27 1.06
CA VAL A 32 12.74 0.37 1.07
C VAL A 32 13.36 0.44 2.45
N ASN A 33 13.48 -0.70 3.12
CA ASN A 33 14.00 -0.80 4.48
C ASN A 33 13.28 0.16 5.47
N GLY A 34 11.95 0.30 5.31
CA GLY A 34 11.12 1.20 6.12
C GLY A 34 11.22 2.68 5.77
N SER A 35 12.03 3.05 4.76
CA SER A 35 12.17 4.43 4.30
C SER A 35 11.35 4.66 3.05
N GLN A 36 10.40 5.60 3.12
CA GLN A 36 9.55 5.94 1.98
C GLN A 36 10.36 6.57 0.85
N LYS A 37 10.08 6.15 -0.37
CA LYS A 37 10.72 6.62 -1.61
C LYS A 37 9.78 7.54 -2.38
N THR A 38 10.38 8.42 -3.17
CA THR A 38 9.66 9.43 -3.95
C THR A 38 9.51 8.98 -5.40
N ILE A 39 8.28 8.96 -5.89
CA ILE A 39 7.99 8.67 -7.30
C ILE A 39 8.69 9.71 -8.19
N THR A 40 9.14 9.28 -9.36
CA THR A 40 9.93 10.02 -10.35
C THR A 40 11.38 10.31 -9.96
N THR A 41 11.71 10.40 -8.68
CA THR A 41 13.08 10.64 -8.18
C THR A 41 13.79 9.33 -7.84
N ASP A 42 13.16 8.48 -7.03
CA ASP A 42 13.73 7.23 -6.55
C ASP A 42 13.24 6.02 -7.34
N TYR A 43 12.03 6.09 -7.86
CA TYR A 43 11.44 5.04 -8.68
C TYR A 43 10.45 5.61 -9.71
N VAL A 44 10.19 4.82 -10.73
CA VAL A 44 9.12 5.02 -11.70
C VAL A 44 8.19 3.81 -11.72
N ILE A 45 6.96 3.98 -12.18
CA ILE A 45 6.03 2.88 -12.34
C ILE A 45 5.76 2.69 -13.82
N ASN A 46 6.08 1.50 -14.32
CA ASN A 46 5.86 1.08 -15.70
C ASN A 46 4.68 0.12 -15.79
N ASP A 47 4.10 -0.02 -16.97
CA ASP A 47 2.99 -0.94 -17.26
C ASP A 47 1.81 -0.77 -16.29
N TYR A 48 1.56 0.46 -15.84
CA TYR A 48 0.53 0.76 -14.85
C TYR A 48 -0.88 0.54 -15.39
N SER A 49 -1.67 -0.19 -14.61
CA SER A 49 -3.09 -0.38 -14.82
C SER A 49 -3.85 -0.09 -13.51
N PRO A 50 -4.89 0.75 -13.53
CA PRO A 50 -5.70 1.04 -12.34
C PRO A 50 -6.42 -0.18 -11.76
N VAL A 51 -6.47 -1.27 -12.50
CA VAL A 51 -7.20 -2.51 -12.13
C VAL A 51 -6.26 -3.62 -11.69
N SER A 52 -5.11 -3.76 -12.35
CA SER A 52 -4.22 -4.92 -12.19
C SER A 52 -2.85 -4.58 -11.61
N GLY A 53 -2.58 -3.32 -11.26
CA GLY A 53 -1.30 -2.92 -10.71
C GLY A 53 -0.29 -2.49 -11.78
N GLY A 54 0.97 -2.82 -11.59
CA GLY A 54 2.06 -2.40 -12.47
C GLY A 54 3.42 -2.89 -11.99
N LYS A 55 4.46 -2.20 -12.41
CA LYS A 55 5.83 -2.55 -12.13
C LYS A 55 6.60 -1.32 -11.61
N VAL A 56 7.10 -1.41 -10.38
CA VAL A 56 8.02 -0.42 -9.81
C VAL A 56 9.42 -0.69 -10.36
N ASN A 57 10.04 0.32 -10.92
CA ASN A 57 11.42 0.28 -11.39
C ASN A 57 12.23 1.31 -10.63
N PHE A 58 13.22 0.87 -9.86
CA PHE A 58 14.09 1.76 -9.09
C PHE A 58 15.12 2.43 -9.97
N VAL A 59 15.36 3.72 -9.71
CA VAL A 59 16.46 4.46 -10.32
C VAL A 59 17.77 4.27 -9.52
N THR A 60 18.90 4.52 -10.14
CA THR A 60 20.25 4.22 -9.60
C THR A 60 20.56 4.86 -8.25
N SER A 61 19.84 5.91 -7.85
CA SER A 61 20.05 6.62 -6.58
C SER A 61 19.63 5.85 -5.33
N VAL A 62 18.87 4.77 -5.49
CA VAL A 62 18.29 3.98 -4.37
C VAL A 62 19.15 2.78 -3.97
N GLY A 63 20.32 2.61 -4.57
CA GLY A 63 21.15 1.42 -4.35
C GLY A 63 20.67 0.25 -5.20
N ASN A 64 20.64 0.42 -6.47
CA ASN A 64 20.13 -0.54 -7.44
C ASN A 64 21.28 -1.38 -8.05
N PRO A 65 21.17 -2.72 -8.13
CA PRO A 65 20.03 -3.54 -7.69
C PRO A 65 19.95 -3.72 -6.16
N LEU A 66 18.73 -3.88 -5.65
CA LEU A 66 18.50 -4.18 -4.24
C LEU A 66 18.92 -5.61 -3.91
N ILE A 67 19.64 -5.80 -2.81
CA ILE A 67 20.14 -7.11 -2.38
C ILE A 67 19.09 -7.87 -1.54
N SER A 68 19.30 -9.16 -1.34
CA SER A 68 18.32 -10.05 -0.67
C SER A 68 18.00 -9.67 0.78
N THR A 69 18.83 -8.85 1.42
CA THR A 69 18.59 -8.30 2.77
C THR A 69 17.72 -7.04 2.76
N ASP A 70 17.52 -6.42 1.59
CA ASP A 70 16.64 -5.26 1.48
C ASP A 70 15.18 -5.69 1.45
N THR A 71 14.34 -4.93 2.12
CA THR A 71 12.88 -5.12 2.11
C THR A 71 12.22 -4.03 1.27
N VAL A 72 11.35 -4.44 0.36
CA VAL A 72 10.58 -3.54 -0.49
C VAL A 72 9.11 -3.71 -0.14
N ARG A 73 8.47 -2.64 0.28
CA ARG A 73 7.03 -2.60 0.50
C ARG A 73 6.39 -1.69 -0.54
N ILE A 74 5.50 -2.23 -1.34
CA ILE A 74 4.68 -1.48 -2.30
C ILE A 74 3.26 -1.47 -1.75
N PHE A 75 2.65 -0.31 -1.59
CA PHE A 75 1.33 -0.19 -0.99
C PHE A 75 0.52 0.93 -1.61
N ARG A 76 -0.80 0.80 -1.49
CA ARG A 76 -1.73 1.84 -1.88
C ARG A 76 -1.98 2.79 -0.71
N ASP A 77 -1.96 4.07 -0.98
CA ASP A 77 -2.30 5.17 -0.07
C ASP A 77 -3.25 6.11 -0.81
N THR A 78 -4.54 5.79 -0.72
CA THR A 78 -5.59 6.52 -1.44
C THR A 78 -5.75 7.92 -0.87
N ASP A 79 -5.57 8.94 -1.70
CA ASP A 79 -5.77 10.33 -1.34
C ASP A 79 -7.24 10.59 -0.97
N VAL A 80 -7.48 11.03 0.25
CA VAL A 80 -8.80 11.36 0.81
C VAL A 80 -8.90 12.79 1.35
N ASP A 81 -7.90 13.62 1.07
CA ASP A 81 -7.92 15.04 1.48
C ASP A 81 -9.04 15.81 0.80
N SER A 82 -9.51 15.32 -0.34
CA SER A 82 -10.67 15.86 -1.03
C SER A 82 -11.48 14.75 -1.70
N ILE A 83 -12.78 15.00 -1.90
CA ILE A 83 -13.62 14.12 -2.72
C ILE A 83 -13.15 14.19 -4.17
N ARG A 84 -13.13 13.04 -4.84
CA ARG A 84 -12.65 12.92 -6.21
C ARG A 84 -13.46 13.77 -7.19
N LEU A 85 -14.78 13.82 -7.00
CA LEU A 85 -15.70 14.61 -7.83
C LEU A 85 -16.72 15.33 -6.95
N ALA A 86 -16.73 16.66 -7.03
CA ALA A 86 -17.73 17.51 -6.39
C ALA A 86 -18.90 17.75 -7.34
N TYR A 87 -20.12 17.57 -6.86
CA TYR A 87 -21.33 17.83 -7.62
C TYR A 87 -21.80 19.27 -7.40
N GLN A 88 -22.21 19.93 -8.47
CA GLN A 88 -22.80 21.25 -8.44
C GLN A 88 -24.33 21.15 -8.45
N ALA A 89 -25.01 22.07 -7.76
CA ALA A 89 -26.47 22.15 -7.81
C ALA A 89 -26.96 22.32 -9.26
N GLY A 90 -27.92 21.49 -9.68
CA GLY A 90 -28.50 21.53 -11.04
C GLY A 90 -27.68 20.80 -12.12
N SER A 91 -26.52 20.23 -11.78
CA SER A 91 -25.78 19.39 -12.73
C SER A 91 -26.36 17.98 -12.81
N SER A 92 -26.32 17.37 -13.99
CA SER A 92 -26.65 15.94 -14.14
C SER A 92 -25.51 15.08 -13.57
N ILE A 93 -25.86 14.09 -12.73
CA ILE A 93 -24.92 13.16 -12.14
C ILE A 93 -24.83 11.91 -13.03
N LYS A 94 -23.61 11.56 -13.43
CA LYS A 94 -23.37 10.32 -14.18
C LYS A 94 -23.03 9.17 -13.22
N ALA A 95 -23.47 7.95 -13.53
CA ALA A 95 -23.17 6.75 -12.74
C ALA A 95 -21.66 6.52 -12.55
N THR A 96 -20.84 6.83 -13.56
CA THR A 96 -19.38 6.75 -13.48
C THR A 96 -18.81 7.66 -12.40
N GLN A 97 -19.35 8.86 -12.23
CA GLN A 97 -18.91 9.83 -11.22
C GLN A 97 -19.22 9.37 -9.79
N LEU A 98 -20.42 8.79 -9.59
CA LEU A 98 -20.78 8.17 -8.30
C LEU A 98 -19.87 6.99 -7.99
N ASN A 99 -19.63 6.13 -8.98
CA ASN A 99 -18.75 4.98 -8.82
C ASN A 99 -17.32 5.38 -8.49
N ASP A 100 -16.81 6.47 -9.06
CA ASP A 100 -15.46 6.96 -8.77
C ASP A 100 -15.33 7.48 -7.33
N ASN A 101 -16.33 8.21 -6.81
CA ASN A 101 -16.35 8.62 -5.40
C ASN A 101 -16.49 7.41 -4.46
N ASN A 102 -17.37 6.47 -4.78
CA ASN A 102 -17.54 5.24 -3.99
C ASN A 102 -16.27 4.39 -3.99
N LYS A 103 -15.55 4.32 -5.12
CA LYS A 103 -14.28 3.61 -5.22
C LYS A 103 -13.20 4.24 -4.32
N GLN A 104 -13.13 5.57 -4.24
CA GLN A 104 -12.21 6.26 -3.33
C GLN A 104 -12.46 5.85 -1.88
N LEU A 105 -13.71 5.89 -1.43
CA LEU A 105 -14.09 5.47 -0.08
C LEU A 105 -13.80 3.99 0.17
N LEU A 106 -14.16 3.12 -0.78
CA LEU A 106 -13.92 1.69 -0.68
C LEU A 106 -12.43 1.37 -0.54
N TYR A 107 -11.58 1.99 -1.35
CA TYR A 107 -10.15 1.75 -1.31
C TYR A 107 -9.52 2.23 -0.01
N PHE A 108 -9.90 3.41 0.47
CA PHE A 108 -9.48 3.90 1.77
C PHE A 108 -9.91 2.97 2.92
N LEU A 109 -11.15 2.49 2.93
CA LEU A 109 -11.63 1.55 3.94
C LEU A 109 -10.86 0.23 3.94
N GLN A 110 -10.54 -0.32 2.77
CA GLN A 110 -9.69 -1.51 2.64
C GLN A 110 -8.28 -1.29 3.22
N GLU A 111 -7.72 -0.11 3.03
CA GLU A 111 -6.41 0.26 3.59
C GLU A 111 -6.46 0.37 5.11
N VAL A 112 -7.54 0.96 5.66
CA VAL A 112 -7.76 1.05 7.11
C VAL A 112 -7.92 -0.35 7.71
N GLU A 113 -8.70 -1.22 7.08
CA GLU A 113 -8.89 -2.62 7.50
C GLU A 113 -7.54 -3.35 7.56
N ASN A 114 -6.78 -3.35 6.46
CA ASN A 114 -5.46 -3.98 6.39
C ASN A 114 -4.45 -3.38 7.38
N ARG A 115 -4.52 -2.09 7.64
CA ARG A 115 -3.66 -1.41 8.61
C ARG A 115 -3.97 -1.84 10.04
N ASN A 116 -5.24 -1.98 10.38
CA ASN A 116 -5.68 -2.41 11.71
C ASN A 116 -5.28 -3.87 11.99
N GLU A 117 -5.41 -4.77 11.01
CA GLU A 117 -4.99 -6.16 11.16
C GLU A 117 -3.47 -6.31 11.36
N GLN A 118 -2.66 -5.41 10.82
CA GLN A 118 -1.21 -5.41 10.99
C GLN A 118 -0.74 -4.77 12.30
N MET A 119 -1.65 -4.15 13.06
CA MET A 119 -1.32 -3.43 14.29
C MET A 119 -1.72 -4.16 15.57
N THR A 120 -2.62 -5.13 15.47
CA THR A 120 -3.11 -5.87 16.65
C THR A 120 -3.14 -7.36 16.36
N PHE A 121 -2.41 -8.13 17.14
CA PHE A 121 -2.31 -9.57 17.02
C PHE A 121 -2.72 -10.26 18.32
N ILE A 122 -3.40 -11.41 18.19
CA ILE A 122 -3.74 -12.27 19.32
C ILE A 122 -3.36 -13.70 18.90
N GLY A 123 -2.46 -14.33 19.64
CA GLY A 123 -2.01 -15.68 19.33
C GLY A 123 -0.95 -16.20 20.27
N SER A 124 -0.70 -17.51 20.25
CA SER A 124 0.34 -18.18 21.03
C SER A 124 1.75 -17.86 20.53
N GLU A 125 1.88 -17.56 19.25
CA GLU A 125 3.15 -17.25 18.61
C GLU A 125 3.19 -15.77 18.17
N PRO A 126 4.37 -15.16 18.14
CA PRO A 126 4.51 -13.80 17.64
C PRO A 126 4.14 -13.69 16.16
N PRO A 127 3.59 -12.55 15.72
CA PRO A 127 3.30 -12.32 14.32
C PRO A 127 4.60 -12.34 13.49
N SER A 128 4.54 -12.91 12.29
CA SER A 128 5.71 -13.09 11.42
C SER A 128 6.22 -11.80 10.77
N ASP A 129 5.36 -10.79 10.63
CA ASP A 129 5.68 -9.51 9.97
C ASP A 129 4.90 -8.35 10.63
N PRO A 130 5.20 -8.03 11.90
CA PRO A 130 4.53 -6.93 12.59
C PRO A 130 5.08 -5.58 12.13
N ARG A 131 4.21 -4.59 11.99
CA ARG A 131 4.64 -3.20 11.82
C ARG A 131 5.23 -2.66 13.11
N LEU A 132 6.12 -1.68 12.99
CA LEU A 132 6.63 -0.92 14.13
C LEU A 132 5.45 -0.30 14.91
N GLY A 133 5.40 -0.59 16.22
CA GLY A 133 4.31 -0.18 17.09
C GLY A 133 3.10 -1.14 17.09
N ALA A 134 3.20 -2.30 16.44
CA ALA A 134 2.18 -3.34 16.53
C ALA A 134 2.13 -3.93 17.96
N ILE A 135 0.93 -4.31 18.36
CA ILE A 135 0.65 -4.89 19.68
C ILE A 135 0.34 -6.38 19.50
N TRP A 136 1.00 -7.21 20.27
CA TRP A 136 0.72 -8.65 20.32
C TRP A 136 0.31 -9.08 21.73
N PHE A 137 -0.90 -9.64 21.86
CA PHE A 137 -1.39 -10.24 23.08
C PHE A 137 -1.25 -11.78 23.00
N GLN A 138 -0.52 -12.35 23.96
CA GLN A 138 -0.37 -13.80 24.11
C GLN A 138 -1.31 -14.30 25.22
N PRO A 139 -2.45 -14.93 24.88
CA PRO A 139 -3.49 -15.31 25.86
C PRO A 139 -3.00 -16.29 26.91
N GLU A 140 -2.15 -17.25 26.52
CA GLU A 140 -1.63 -18.30 27.40
C GLU A 140 -0.75 -17.77 28.53
N LEU A 141 -0.04 -16.69 28.29
CA LEU A 141 0.81 -16.03 29.29
C LEU A 141 0.15 -14.77 29.90
N GLY A 142 -0.99 -14.34 29.36
CA GLY A 142 -1.65 -13.10 29.76
C GLY A 142 -0.78 -11.86 29.55
N ARG A 143 0.13 -11.88 28.56
CA ARG A 143 1.11 -10.82 28.33
C ARG A 143 0.83 -10.04 27.05
N LEU A 144 1.06 -8.74 27.14
CA LEU A 144 1.05 -7.82 26.02
C LEU A 144 2.48 -7.46 25.63
N PHE A 145 2.79 -7.53 24.34
CA PHE A 145 4.09 -7.14 23.77
C PHE A 145 3.87 -5.99 22.77
N VAL A 146 4.87 -5.09 22.66
CA VAL A 146 4.86 -3.93 21.77
C VAL A 146 6.13 -3.92 20.94
#